data_1e3f6535f6b0927cc08897a38f8d348f
#
_entry.id   1e3f6535f6b0927cc08897a38f8d348f
#
_cell.length_a   1.000
_cell.length_b   1.000
_cell.length_c   1.000
_cell.angle_alpha   90.00
_cell.angle_beta   90.00
_cell.angle_gamma   90.00
#
_symmetry.space_group_name_H-M   'P 1'
#
loop_
_entity.id
_entity.type
_entity.pdbx_description
1 polymer ?
#
loop_
_entity_poly.entity_id
_entity_poly.type
_entity_poly.pdbx_seq_one_letter_code
_entity_poly.pdbx_strand_id
1 'polypeptide(L)'
;MKLIAKNNFLSLSGFIFIIIFLSSCASIASMKFWESEDLENDEPRLLKSFTEKESLSINWMQSFEGKNKLGNFEPSFGSGKVFFADAEGDIRSLDPESGQINWTISSANEFSSGIVAGFNILAIADVNGNISLYDQDSGQLKWITNVKGEVLSAPAVSARFIIVKTGSGELIALDKNSGDIKWSYRSKLPTLTIRGSSSPVIIDNEVYASFDNGRIGVFDLDSGFPKWDGAISYVGGSSELESLIDSDSSPVIDDAYIYAANFQGNLTIFDKAQKRAVWQSEASSFYAPLLVKGLIVLVETNSSFKTFFNKGLQESWSLDEYQNRDLSNPVSFGGYIVVGDLDGYIHLINPLNGQTIGRKKISKHAIKTLISRSKNFYAVDESFNLYSLSI
;
A
#
# COMPACT_ATOMS: atom_id res chain seq x y z
N MET A 1 77.88 15.16 54.51
CA MET A 1 77.06 16.36 54.55
C MET A 1 76.98 16.92 53.16
N LYS A 2 75.99 16.48 52.35
CA LYS A 2 75.73 16.92 51.00
C LYS A 2 74.19 16.94 50.77
N LEU A 3 73.62 18.08 50.59
CA LEU A 3 72.27 18.34 50.16
C LEU A 3 72.34 18.73 48.69
N ILE A 4 71.84 17.93 47.82
CA ILE A 4 70.60 17.82 47.08
C ILE A 4 70.28 19.10 46.32
N ALA A 5 70.51 19.04 45.04
CA ALA A 5 69.82 19.80 44.01
C ALA A 5 69.07 18.81 43.11
N LYS A 6 67.78 18.76 43.29
CA LYS A 6 66.87 17.95 42.44
C LYS A 6 65.65 18.79 42.14
N ASN A 7 65.24 18.76 40.89
CA ASN A 7 63.98 19.22 40.40
C ASN A 7 63.83 20.66 39.89
N ASN A 8 64.17 20.86 38.63
CA ASN A 8 63.45 21.86 37.81
C ASN A 8 63.42 21.49 36.33
N PHE A 9 63.60 20.20 36.00
CA PHE A 9 63.59 19.75 34.58
C PHE A 9 62.23 19.13 34.13
N LEU A 10 61.35 18.90 35.08
CA LEU A 10 60.05 18.22 34.75
C LEU A 10 58.87 19.19 34.48
N SER A 11 59.02 20.48 34.76
CA SER A 11 57.97 21.45 34.53
C SER A 11 57.98 22.08 33.11
N LEU A 12 59.15 22.08 32.45
CA LEU A 12 59.30 22.72 31.14
C LEU A 12 58.88 21.79 29.98
N SER A 13 59.02 20.47 30.15
CA SER A 13 58.56 19.51 29.15
C SER A 13 57.03 19.32 29.14
N GLY A 14 56.35 19.48 30.28
CA GLY A 14 54.92 19.41 30.39
C GLY A 14 54.21 20.62 29.74
N PHE A 15 54.81 21.79 29.82
CA PHE A 15 54.24 23.00 29.23
C PHE A 15 54.40 23.05 27.70
N ILE A 16 55.46 22.48 27.16
CA ILE A 16 55.70 22.37 25.72
C ILE A 16 54.74 21.34 25.11
N PHE A 17 54.37 20.26 25.83
CA PHE A 17 53.42 19.26 25.35
C PHE A 17 51.97 19.76 25.34
N ILE A 18 51.59 20.66 26.27
CA ILE A 18 50.27 21.27 26.32
C ILE A 18 50.08 22.35 25.24
N ILE A 19 51.15 23.09 24.89
CA ILE A 19 51.09 24.09 23.82
C ILE A 19 51.01 23.46 22.43
N ILE A 20 51.60 22.27 22.23
CA ILE A 20 51.46 21.53 20.94
C ILE A 20 50.05 20.97 20.75
N PHE A 21 49.35 20.64 21.84
CA PHE A 21 47.94 20.16 21.74
C PHE A 21 46.95 21.29 21.51
N LEU A 22 47.21 22.53 21.86
CA LEU A 22 46.31 23.66 21.66
C LEU A 22 46.44 24.31 20.28
N SER A 23 47.54 24.09 19.55
CA SER A 23 47.69 24.56 18.17
C SER A 23 47.15 23.56 17.13
N SER A 24 46.74 22.36 17.55
CA SER A 24 46.17 21.35 16.65
C SER A 24 44.64 21.46 16.44
N CYS A 25 43.95 22.30 17.23
CA CYS A 25 42.49 22.46 17.08
C CYS A 25 42.04 23.34 15.91
N ALA A 26 42.95 24.12 15.31
CA ALA A 26 42.60 24.97 14.18
C ALA A 26 42.72 24.26 12.81
N SER A 27 43.42 23.12 12.76
CA SER A 27 43.61 22.35 11.51
C SER A 27 42.64 21.14 11.37
N ILE A 28 41.91 20.82 12.45
CA ILE A 28 40.95 19.72 12.44
C ILE A 28 39.59 20.19 11.92
N ALA A 29 39.31 21.50 11.93
CA ALA A 29 38.07 22.07 11.40
C ALA A 29 38.01 22.09 9.87
N SER A 30 39.07 21.72 9.17
CA SER A 30 39.07 21.60 7.69
C SER A 30 39.17 20.16 7.18
N MET A 31 39.29 19.19 8.06
CA MET A 31 39.05 17.80 7.70
C MET A 31 37.56 17.51 7.95
N LYS A 32 36.74 17.74 6.94
CA LYS A 32 35.42 17.13 6.79
C LYS A 32 35.61 15.61 6.60
N PHE A 33 35.84 14.90 7.71
CA PHE A 33 35.96 13.43 7.73
C PHE A 33 34.59 12.72 7.84
N TRP A 34 33.53 13.47 7.93
CA TRP A 34 32.14 13.06 7.70
C TRP A 34 31.43 14.16 6.88
N GLU A 35 31.77 14.24 5.63
CA GLU A 35 30.66 14.35 4.72
C GLU A 35 29.91 13.05 4.99
N SER A 36 28.88 13.14 5.84
CA SER A 36 27.80 12.19 5.80
C SER A 36 27.49 12.00 4.31
N GLU A 37 27.67 10.79 3.81
CA GLU A 37 26.84 10.31 2.70
C GLU A 37 25.49 10.98 2.93
N ASP A 38 24.99 11.68 1.96
CA ASP A 38 23.75 12.45 2.05
C ASP A 38 22.75 11.59 2.80
N LEU A 39 22.48 11.96 4.08
CA LEU A 39 21.32 11.47 4.76
C LEU A 39 20.20 11.91 3.83
N GLU A 40 19.59 10.98 3.12
CA GLU A 40 18.42 11.26 2.28
C GLU A 40 17.53 12.13 3.14
N ASN A 41 17.23 13.31 2.65
CA ASN A 41 16.44 14.25 3.41
C ASN A 41 15.01 13.67 3.45
N ASP A 42 14.68 12.95 4.53
CA ASP A 42 13.39 12.29 4.76
C ASP A 42 12.25 13.29 4.97
N GLU A 43 12.55 14.59 4.92
CA GLU A 43 11.54 15.62 5.06
C GLU A 43 10.60 15.66 3.83
N PRO A 44 9.28 15.78 4.05
CA PRO A 44 8.32 15.93 2.97
C PRO A 44 8.61 17.16 2.12
N ARG A 45 8.69 17.00 0.80
CA ARG A 45 8.86 18.14 -0.09
C ARG A 45 7.73 19.16 0.05
N LEU A 46 8.08 20.44 0.01
CA LEU A 46 7.11 21.52 0.02
C LEU A 46 6.28 21.50 -1.27
N LEU A 47 4.97 21.62 -1.11
CA LEU A 47 4.05 21.67 -2.25
C LEU A 47 4.29 22.93 -3.09
N LYS A 48 4.56 22.73 -4.39
CA LYS A 48 4.73 23.83 -5.33
C LYS A 48 3.39 24.51 -5.65
N SER A 49 3.43 25.79 -5.96
CA SER A 49 2.31 26.50 -6.55
C SER A 49 2.09 26.07 -8.01
N PHE A 50 0.86 26.06 -8.45
CA PHE A 50 0.47 25.71 -9.82
C PHE A 50 -0.75 26.54 -10.24
N THR A 51 -1.08 26.54 -11.52
CA THR A 51 -2.31 27.14 -12.02
C THR A 51 -3.41 26.08 -11.98
N GLU A 52 -4.41 26.30 -11.12
CA GLU A 52 -5.55 25.38 -11.00
C GLU A 52 -6.37 25.39 -12.32
N LYS A 53 -6.66 24.20 -12.84
CA LYS A 53 -7.46 24.00 -14.04
C LYS A 53 -8.74 23.20 -13.74
N GLU A 54 -8.70 22.38 -12.70
CA GLU A 54 -9.80 21.54 -12.24
C GLU A 54 -10.01 21.73 -10.74
N SER A 55 -11.27 21.77 -10.33
CA SER A 55 -11.65 22.01 -8.94
C SER A 55 -12.32 20.78 -8.34
N LEU A 56 -11.89 20.41 -7.14
CA LEU A 56 -12.43 19.30 -6.37
C LEU A 56 -13.57 19.73 -5.45
N SER A 57 -14.63 18.96 -5.40
CA SER A 57 -15.76 19.15 -4.50
C SER A 57 -15.92 17.97 -3.54
N ILE A 58 -16.20 18.24 -2.26
CA ILE A 58 -16.64 17.24 -1.30
C ILE A 58 -18.17 17.16 -1.39
N ASN A 59 -18.68 16.00 -1.77
CA ASN A 59 -20.13 15.78 -1.87
C ASN A 59 -20.70 15.50 -0.49
N TRP A 60 -20.06 14.62 0.27
CA TRP A 60 -20.39 14.30 1.65
C TRP A 60 -19.18 13.70 2.39
N MET A 61 -19.30 13.63 3.71
CA MET A 61 -18.33 12.98 4.58
C MET A 61 -19.06 12.25 5.70
N GLN A 62 -18.56 11.06 6.05
CA GLN A 62 -18.97 10.28 7.18
C GLN A 62 -17.76 9.93 8.05
N SER A 63 -17.89 10.20 9.36
CA SER A 63 -16.85 9.83 10.32
C SER A 63 -17.16 8.47 10.92
N PHE A 64 -16.12 7.66 11.00
CA PHE A 64 -16.11 6.38 11.70
C PHE A 64 -15.17 6.46 12.89
N GLU A 65 -15.16 5.43 13.74
CA GLU A 65 -14.29 5.37 14.90
C GLU A 65 -13.10 4.44 14.61
N GLY A 66 -12.04 4.61 15.39
CA GLY A 66 -10.86 3.76 15.31
C GLY A 66 -9.61 4.49 14.84
N LYS A 67 -8.49 3.80 15.04
CA LYS A 67 -7.19 4.19 14.50
C LYS A 67 -6.67 3.03 13.68
N ASN A 68 -6.31 3.30 12.44
CA ASN A 68 -5.71 2.27 11.61
C ASN A 68 -4.40 1.81 12.23
N LYS A 69 -4.38 0.57 12.68
CA LYS A 69 -3.19 -0.08 13.23
C LYS A 69 -2.56 -1.06 12.24
N LEU A 70 -3.38 -1.76 11.50
CA LEU A 70 -2.98 -2.79 10.54
C LEU A 70 -4.12 -3.03 9.54
N GLY A 71 -3.79 -3.42 8.32
CA GLY A 71 -4.76 -3.74 7.28
C GLY A 71 -5.15 -2.56 6.38
N ASN A 72 -5.68 -2.89 5.22
CA ASN A 72 -6.14 -1.90 4.23
C ASN A 72 -7.66 -1.80 4.28
N PHE A 73 -8.18 -0.68 4.78
CA PHE A 73 -9.61 -0.42 4.94
C PHE A 73 -10.11 0.42 3.77
N GLU A 74 -10.74 -0.24 2.83
CA GLU A 74 -11.32 0.39 1.64
C GLU A 74 -12.84 0.31 1.68
N PRO A 75 -13.56 1.34 1.18
CA PRO A 75 -14.99 1.22 0.97
C PRO A 75 -15.28 0.26 -0.18
N SER A 76 -16.36 -0.49 -0.07
CA SER A 76 -16.82 -1.40 -1.12
C SER A 76 -18.21 -1.03 -1.62
N PHE A 77 -18.55 -1.53 -2.81
CA PHE A 77 -19.75 -1.08 -3.54
C PHE A 77 -20.54 -2.25 -4.06
N GLY A 78 -21.84 -2.22 -3.84
CA GLY A 78 -22.75 -3.26 -4.33
C GLY A 78 -24.20 -2.82 -4.23
N SER A 79 -25.06 -3.28 -5.14
CA SER A 79 -26.50 -2.97 -5.17
C SER A 79 -26.83 -1.47 -5.01
N GLY A 80 -26.01 -0.59 -5.60
CA GLY A 80 -26.22 0.86 -5.53
C GLY A 80 -25.92 1.48 -4.17
N LYS A 81 -25.17 0.80 -3.30
CA LYS A 81 -24.80 1.25 -1.95
C LYS A 81 -23.28 1.31 -1.79
N VAL A 82 -22.82 2.10 -0.83
CA VAL A 82 -21.44 2.12 -0.33
C VAL A 82 -21.41 1.41 1.00
N PHE A 83 -20.44 0.54 1.19
CA PHE A 83 -20.19 -0.16 2.44
C PHE A 83 -18.81 0.23 2.95
N PHE A 84 -18.72 0.57 4.21
CA PHE A 84 -17.44 0.83 4.85
C PHE A 84 -17.44 0.26 6.26
N ALA A 85 -16.31 -0.27 6.67
CA ALA A 85 -16.08 -0.79 8.00
C ALA A 85 -14.88 -0.09 8.62
N ASP A 86 -14.93 0.22 9.89
CA ASP A 86 -13.80 0.71 10.66
C ASP A 86 -13.08 -0.42 11.41
N ALA A 87 -11.95 -0.10 12.02
CA ALA A 87 -11.17 -1.08 12.75
C ALA A 87 -11.80 -1.47 14.11
N GLU A 88 -12.69 -0.67 14.67
CA GLU A 88 -13.33 -0.96 15.97
C GLU A 88 -14.50 -1.95 15.85
N GLY A 89 -14.93 -2.26 14.62
CA GLY A 89 -15.94 -3.29 14.39
C GLY A 89 -17.27 -2.79 13.84
N ASP A 90 -17.39 -1.51 13.51
CA ASP A 90 -18.61 -0.96 12.90
C ASP A 90 -18.61 -1.14 11.38
N ILE A 91 -19.72 -1.61 10.84
CA ILE A 91 -20.01 -1.66 9.40
C ILE A 91 -21.20 -0.77 9.13
N ARG A 92 -21.11 0.11 8.15
CA ARG A 92 -22.22 0.94 7.70
C ARG A 92 -22.48 0.76 6.22
N SER A 93 -23.78 0.68 5.88
CA SER A 93 -24.27 0.83 4.51
C SER A 93 -24.71 2.27 4.31
N LEU A 94 -24.22 2.90 3.25
CA LEU A 94 -24.45 4.30 2.95
C LEU A 94 -25.09 4.47 1.58
N ASP A 95 -25.89 5.49 1.44
CA ASP A 95 -26.35 5.99 0.14
C ASP A 95 -25.18 6.70 -0.59
N PRO A 96 -24.83 6.35 -1.81
CA PRO A 96 -23.67 6.91 -2.51
C PRO A 96 -23.79 8.39 -2.87
N GLU A 97 -25.00 8.92 -3.01
CA GLU A 97 -25.22 10.31 -3.43
C GLU A 97 -25.24 11.27 -2.23
N SER A 98 -25.88 10.85 -1.12
CA SER A 98 -26.07 11.69 0.07
C SER A 98 -25.16 11.34 1.25
N GLY A 99 -24.56 10.17 1.26
CA GLY A 99 -23.84 9.63 2.41
C GLY A 99 -24.74 9.22 3.58
N GLN A 100 -26.07 9.23 3.43
CA GLN A 100 -26.99 8.82 4.50
C GLN A 100 -26.80 7.34 4.85
N ILE A 101 -26.85 7.05 6.16
CA ILE A 101 -26.72 5.70 6.67
C ILE A 101 -28.05 4.96 6.45
N ASN A 102 -27.98 3.83 5.71
CA ASN A 102 -29.12 2.92 5.53
C ASN A 102 -29.27 2.00 6.75
N TRP A 103 -28.15 1.42 7.21
CA TRP A 103 -28.08 0.58 8.39
C TRP A 103 -26.63 0.55 8.95
N THR A 104 -26.51 0.17 10.21
CA THR A 104 -25.25 -0.03 10.92
C THR A 104 -25.25 -1.39 11.60
N ILE A 105 -24.10 -2.07 11.60
CA ILE A 105 -23.83 -3.27 12.38
C ILE A 105 -22.61 -2.98 13.23
N SER A 106 -22.62 -3.42 14.49
CA SER A 106 -21.45 -3.40 15.36
C SER A 106 -21.05 -4.83 15.68
N SER A 107 -19.82 -5.20 15.32
CA SER A 107 -19.19 -6.46 15.70
C SER A 107 -18.62 -6.35 17.11
N ALA A 108 -18.51 -7.48 17.81
CA ALA A 108 -17.80 -7.55 19.08
C ALA A 108 -16.27 -7.59 18.92
N ASN A 109 -15.78 -7.84 17.70
CA ASN A 109 -14.36 -7.97 17.39
C ASN A 109 -13.89 -6.81 16.51
N GLU A 110 -12.64 -6.39 16.73
CA GLU A 110 -11.91 -5.48 15.85
C GLU A 110 -11.68 -6.10 14.48
N PHE A 111 -11.89 -5.34 13.40
CA PHE A 111 -11.60 -5.81 12.07
C PHE A 111 -10.11 -5.61 11.71
N SER A 112 -9.61 -6.47 10.85
CA SER A 112 -8.22 -6.46 10.37
C SER A 112 -8.10 -6.28 8.86
N SER A 113 -9.22 -6.26 8.14
CA SER A 113 -9.25 -6.08 6.68
C SER A 113 -10.34 -5.11 6.25
N GLY A 114 -10.24 -4.60 5.02
CA GLY A 114 -11.36 -3.92 4.36
C GLY A 114 -12.52 -4.86 4.10
N ILE A 115 -13.73 -4.26 4.00
CA ILE A 115 -14.95 -4.98 3.67
C ILE A 115 -15.07 -5.16 2.14
N VAL A 116 -15.60 -6.29 1.70
CA VAL A 116 -15.89 -6.53 0.29
C VAL A 116 -17.38 -6.84 0.10
N ALA A 117 -17.98 -6.11 -0.84
CA ALA A 117 -19.35 -6.31 -1.29
C ALA A 117 -19.39 -6.99 -2.67
N GLY A 118 -20.23 -7.97 -2.84
CA GLY A 118 -20.46 -8.64 -4.14
C GLY A 118 -21.41 -9.81 -4.00
N PHE A 119 -22.11 -10.16 -5.06
CA PHE A 119 -23.01 -11.32 -5.09
C PHE A 119 -24.01 -11.36 -3.93
N ASN A 120 -24.55 -10.19 -3.55
CA ASN A 120 -25.49 -9.96 -2.45
C ASN A 120 -24.96 -10.30 -1.05
N ILE A 121 -23.64 -10.29 -0.87
CA ILE A 121 -22.99 -10.51 0.43
C ILE A 121 -21.97 -9.43 0.74
N LEU A 122 -21.62 -9.34 2.03
CA LEU A 122 -20.48 -8.60 2.54
C LEU A 122 -19.55 -9.58 3.25
N ALA A 123 -18.27 -9.55 2.94
CA ALA A 123 -17.24 -10.36 3.59
C ALA A 123 -16.19 -9.46 4.23
N ILE A 124 -15.75 -9.80 5.45
CA ILE A 124 -14.73 -9.06 6.19
C ILE A 124 -14.00 -10.01 7.15
N ALA A 125 -12.73 -9.70 7.45
CA ALA A 125 -11.93 -10.43 8.42
C ALA A 125 -11.74 -9.64 9.72
N ASP A 126 -11.64 -10.34 10.84
CA ASP A 126 -11.27 -9.78 12.14
C ASP A 126 -9.84 -10.16 12.57
N VAL A 127 -9.34 -9.52 13.62
CA VAL A 127 -7.98 -9.73 14.17
C VAL A 127 -7.72 -11.15 14.67
N ASN A 128 -8.77 -11.94 14.92
CA ASN A 128 -8.69 -13.34 15.37
C ASN A 128 -8.70 -14.35 14.21
N GLY A 129 -8.72 -13.86 12.96
CA GLY A 129 -8.79 -14.67 11.76
C GLY A 129 -10.18 -15.26 11.48
N ASN A 130 -11.24 -14.64 12.00
CA ASN A 130 -12.59 -15.00 11.62
C ASN A 130 -12.97 -14.23 10.35
N ILE A 131 -13.52 -14.96 9.40
CA ILE A 131 -14.17 -14.40 8.22
C ILE A 131 -15.66 -14.38 8.49
N SER A 132 -16.22 -13.18 8.53
CA SER A 132 -17.66 -12.97 8.74
C SER A 132 -18.34 -12.66 7.42
N LEU A 133 -19.45 -13.32 7.15
CA LEU A 133 -20.30 -13.07 6.00
C LEU A 133 -21.64 -12.51 6.43
N TYR A 134 -22.00 -11.38 5.85
CA TYR A 134 -23.29 -10.73 6.08
C TYR A 134 -24.10 -10.67 4.80
N ASP A 135 -25.40 -10.60 4.95
CA ASP A 135 -26.32 -10.23 3.87
C ASP A 135 -26.17 -8.75 3.53
N GLN A 136 -25.99 -8.43 2.26
CA GLN A 136 -25.69 -7.08 1.82
C GLN A 136 -26.84 -6.08 2.03
N ASP A 137 -28.10 -6.55 1.95
CA ASP A 137 -29.26 -5.67 2.05
C ASP A 137 -29.69 -5.44 3.50
N SER A 138 -29.73 -6.51 4.29
CA SER A 138 -30.20 -6.46 5.67
C SER A 138 -29.12 -6.29 6.72
N GLY A 139 -27.85 -6.54 6.38
CA GLY A 139 -26.77 -6.58 7.33
C GLY A 139 -26.79 -7.79 8.27
N GLN A 140 -27.65 -8.79 8.04
CA GLN A 140 -27.73 -9.97 8.90
C GLN A 140 -26.52 -10.87 8.70
N LEU A 141 -25.92 -11.31 9.82
CA LEU A 141 -24.84 -12.28 9.83
C LEU A 141 -25.33 -13.63 9.30
N LYS A 142 -24.64 -14.19 8.29
CA LYS A 142 -24.95 -15.49 7.70
C LYS A 142 -24.12 -16.61 8.33
N TRP A 143 -22.81 -16.40 8.45
CA TRP A 143 -21.89 -17.34 9.08
C TRP A 143 -20.57 -16.65 9.46
N ILE A 144 -19.82 -17.31 10.34
CA ILE A 144 -18.45 -16.98 10.71
C ILE A 144 -17.60 -18.25 10.58
N THR A 145 -16.43 -18.13 9.94
CA THR A 145 -15.45 -19.23 9.83
C THR A 145 -14.07 -18.74 10.24
N ASN A 146 -13.41 -19.44 11.15
CA ASN A 146 -12.04 -19.14 11.54
C ASN A 146 -11.04 -19.83 10.61
N VAL A 147 -10.16 -19.05 9.95
CA VAL A 147 -9.14 -19.55 9.02
C VAL A 147 -7.80 -19.83 9.69
N LYS A 148 -7.70 -19.70 11.02
CA LYS A 148 -6.50 -19.98 11.84
C LYS A 148 -5.26 -19.19 11.39
N GLY A 149 -5.45 -17.98 10.91
CA GLY A 149 -4.38 -17.09 10.46
C GLY A 149 -4.89 -15.65 10.39
N GLU A 150 -3.99 -14.70 10.60
CA GLU A 150 -4.29 -13.28 10.46
C GLU A 150 -4.59 -12.96 8.99
N VAL A 151 -5.64 -12.20 8.72
CA VAL A 151 -6.05 -11.76 7.39
C VAL A 151 -6.06 -10.22 7.38
N LEU A 152 -5.10 -9.61 6.67
CA LEU A 152 -4.91 -8.16 6.63
C LEU A 152 -5.42 -7.53 5.33
N SER A 153 -5.68 -8.33 4.31
CA SER A 153 -6.18 -7.89 3.02
C SER A 153 -7.67 -8.19 2.87
N ALA A 154 -8.35 -7.36 2.10
CA ALA A 154 -9.75 -7.60 1.78
C ALA A 154 -9.93 -8.95 1.06
N PRO A 155 -10.95 -9.76 1.42
CA PRO A 155 -11.27 -10.98 0.71
C PRO A 155 -11.62 -10.71 -0.75
N ALA A 156 -11.42 -11.70 -1.65
CA ALA A 156 -12.01 -11.67 -2.97
C ALA A 156 -13.29 -12.52 -3.00
N VAL A 157 -14.36 -12.01 -3.63
CA VAL A 157 -15.65 -12.70 -3.66
C VAL A 157 -16.04 -13.10 -5.08
N SER A 158 -16.62 -14.29 -5.20
CA SER A 158 -17.20 -14.81 -6.44
C SER A 158 -18.63 -15.32 -6.18
N ALA A 159 -19.26 -15.82 -7.23
CA ALA A 159 -20.60 -16.42 -7.10
C ALA A 159 -20.62 -17.64 -6.16
N ARG A 160 -19.50 -18.36 -6.04
CA ARG A 160 -19.38 -19.63 -5.28
C ARG A 160 -18.45 -19.55 -4.07
N PHE A 161 -17.39 -18.78 -4.14
CA PHE A 161 -16.32 -18.79 -3.15
C PHE A 161 -15.97 -17.40 -2.64
N ILE A 162 -15.44 -17.39 -1.43
CA ILE A 162 -14.72 -16.28 -0.83
C ILE A 162 -13.27 -16.72 -0.68
N ILE A 163 -12.36 -15.96 -1.29
CA ILE A 163 -10.93 -16.24 -1.25
C ILE A 163 -10.27 -15.27 -0.28
N VAL A 164 -9.53 -15.81 0.67
CA VAL A 164 -8.74 -15.02 1.62
C VAL A 164 -7.27 -15.41 1.57
N LYS A 165 -6.39 -14.45 1.82
CA LYS A 165 -4.95 -14.67 1.98
C LYS A 165 -4.57 -14.34 3.42
N THR A 166 -3.89 -15.27 4.10
CA THR A 166 -3.37 -15.03 5.45
C THR A 166 -1.97 -14.44 5.41
N GLY A 167 -1.59 -13.74 6.47
CA GLY A 167 -0.21 -13.25 6.66
C GLY A 167 0.86 -14.34 6.71
N SER A 168 0.47 -15.61 6.90
CA SER A 168 1.37 -16.77 6.81
C SER A 168 1.51 -17.34 5.39
N GLY A 169 0.98 -16.64 4.37
CA GLY A 169 1.07 -17.05 2.96
C GLY A 169 0.13 -18.20 2.58
N GLU A 170 -0.95 -18.40 3.32
CA GLU A 170 -1.98 -19.38 2.97
C GLU A 170 -3.12 -18.70 2.20
N LEU A 171 -3.46 -19.24 1.04
CA LEU A 171 -4.62 -18.87 0.24
C LEU A 171 -5.72 -19.89 0.50
N ILE A 172 -6.90 -19.43 0.91
CA ILE A 172 -7.99 -20.29 1.39
C ILE A 172 -9.27 -19.93 0.64
N ALA A 173 -9.98 -20.93 0.14
CA ALA A 173 -11.32 -20.76 -0.41
C ALA A 173 -12.39 -21.27 0.54
N LEU A 174 -13.34 -20.41 0.84
CA LEU A 174 -14.53 -20.72 1.63
C LEU A 174 -15.74 -20.81 0.71
N ASP A 175 -16.60 -21.78 0.94
CA ASP A 175 -17.91 -21.85 0.28
C ASP A 175 -18.75 -20.65 0.69
N LYS A 176 -19.25 -19.88 -0.27
CA LYS A 176 -20.01 -18.67 0.01
C LYS A 176 -21.28 -18.93 0.85
N ASN A 177 -21.91 -20.08 0.68
CA ASN A 177 -23.18 -20.35 1.36
C ASN A 177 -23.01 -20.94 2.76
N SER A 178 -22.05 -21.86 2.92
CA SER A 178 -21.85 -22.58 4.20
C SER A 178 -20.70 -22.07 5.05
N GLY A 179 -19.73 -21.36 4.46
CA GLY A 179 -18.50 -20.98 5.13
C GLY A 179 -17.46 -22.10 5.26
N ASP A 180 -17.74 -23.30 4.69
CA ASP A 180 -16.80 -24.41 4.75
C ASP A 180 -15.54 -24.15 3.92
N ILE A 181 -14.38 -24.51 4.45
CA ILE A 181 -13.13 -24.51 3.68
C ILE A 181 -13.21 -25.58 2.60
N LYS A 182 -13.08 -25.19 1.33
CA LYS A 182 -13.10 -26.09 0.18
C LYS A 182 -11.71 -26.53 -0.24
N TRP A 183 -10.78 -25.58 -0.26
CA TRP A 183 -9.37 -25.85 -0.53
C TRP A 183 -8.49 -24.81 0.15
N SER A 184 -7.23 -25.16 0.35
CA SER A 184 -6.18 -24.21 0.73
C SER A 184 -4.89 -24.51 -0.01
N TYR A 185 -4.09 -23.47 -0.22
CA TYR A 185 -2.76 -23.53 -0.77
C TYR A 185 -1.82 -22.72 0.11
N ARG A 186 -0.66 -23.27 0.46
CA ARG A 186 0.36 -22.58 1.26
C ARG A 186 1.60 -22.29 0.43
N SER A 187 1.92 -21.01 0.29
CA SER A 187 3.18 -20.56 -0.28
C SER A 187 4.31 -20.71 0.74
N LYS A 188 5.52 -21.00 0.25
CA LYS A 188 6.73 -20.91 1.09
C LYS A 188 7.13 -19.44 1.23
N LEU A 189 7.08 -18.93 2.44
CA LEU A 189 7.53 -17.58 2.75
C LEU A 189 8.98 -17.58 3.22
N PRO A 190 9.72 -16.46 3.04
CA PRO A 190 11.00 -16.24 3.68
C PRO A 190 10.85 -16.17 5.21
N THR A 191 11.96 -16.30 5.93
CA THR A 191 11.97 -16.28 7.41
C THR A 191 11.54 -14.91 7.97
N LEU A 192 11.82 -13.84 7.24
CA LEU A 192 11.47 -12.47 7.59
C LEU A 192 10.58 -11.89 6.46
N THR A 193 9.39 -11.41 6.81
CA THR A 193 8.46 -10.71 5.92
C THR A 193 7.93 -9.46 6.62
N ILE A 194 7.67 -8.42 5.85
CA ILE A 194 6.84 -7.31 6.31
C ILE A 194 5.42 -7.75 6.04
N ARG A 195 4.54 -7.84 7.03
CA ARG A 195 3.19 -8.39 6.93
C ARG A 195 2.41 -7.86 5.72
N GLY A 196 2.51 -8.55 4.60
CA GLY A 196 1.93 -8.15 3.31
C GLY A 196 0.41 -8.16 3.31
N SER A 197 -0.18 -7.11 2.73
CA SER A 197 -1.63 -6.89 2.71
C SER A 197 -2.26 -6.99 1.30
N SER A 198 -1.56 -7.54 0.30
CA SER A 198 -2.11 -7.70 -1.05
C SER A 198 -3.35 -8.59 -1.07
N SER A 199 -4.43 -8.08 -1.65
CA SER A 199 -5.68 -8.83 -1.83
C SER A 199 -5.56 -9.80 -3.00
N PRO A 200 -6.13 -11.01 -2.90
CA PRO A 200 -6.28 -11.89 -4.05
C PRO A 200 -7.28 -11.27 -5.05
N VAL A 201 -7.10 -11.57 -6.32
CA VAL A 201 -7.96 -11.09 -7.41
C VAL A 201 -8.58 -12.29 -8.10
N ILE A 202 -9.91 -12.23 -8.37
CA ILE A 202 -10.62 -13.27 -9.11
C ILE A 202 -11.04 -12.71 -10.46
N ILE A 203 -10.60 -13.36 -11.53
CA ILE A 203 -11.01 -13.05 -12.89
C ILE A 203 -11.39 -14.37 -13.57
N ASP A 204 -12.56 -14.41 -14.16
CA ASP A 204 -13.15 -15.63 -14.76
C ASP A 204 -13.18 -16.79 -13.74
N ASN A 205 -12.41 -17.83 -13.97
CA ASN A 205 -12.27 -18.98 -13.08
C ASN A 205 -10.86 -19.12 -12.52
N GLU A 206 -10.14 -18.00 -12.39
CA GLU A 206 -8.76 -17.97 -11.88
C GLU A 206 -8.62 -17.03 -10.69
N VAL A 207 -7.77 -17.45 -9.74
CA VAL A 207 -7.35 -16.65 -8.59
C VAL A 207 -5.90 -16.23 -8.79
N TYR A 208 -5.65 -14.94 -8.73
CA TYR A 208 -4.33 -14.33 -8.81
C TYR A 208 -3.94 -13.84 -7.42
N ALA A 209 -2.78 -14.24 -6.93
CA ALA A 209 -2.29 -13.83 -5.61
C ALA A 209 -0.79 -13.56 -5.64
N SER A 210 -0.39 -12.40 -5.12
CA SER A 210 1.00 -12.08 -4.83
C SER A 210 1.36 -12.55 -3.44
N PHE A 211 2.60 -13.03 -3.25
CA PHE A 211 3.10 -13.57 -1.99
C PHE A 211 4.39 -12.86 -1.58
N ASP A 212 4.65 -12.79 -0.29
CA ASP A 212 5.79 -12.09 0.30
C ASP A 212 7.15 -12.77 0.03
N ASN A 213 7.16 -13.80 -0.80
CA ASN A 213 8.37 -14.38 -1.39
C ASN A 213 8.72 -13.77 -2.77
N GLY A 214 8.09 -12.66 -3.14
CA GLY A 214 8.32 -11.98 -4.42
C GLY A 214 7.71 -12.68 -5.63
N ARG A 215 6.73 -13.57 -5.44
CA ARG A 215 6.11 -14.33 -6.53
C ARG A 215 4.62 -14.05 -6.64
N ILE A 216 4.12 -14.17 -7.85
CA ILE A 216 2.69 -14.26 -8.14
C ILE A 216 2.32 -15.71 -8.46
N GLY A 217 1.23 -16.19 -7.91
CA GLY A 217 0.63 -17.47 -8.25
C GLY A 217 -0.73 -17.30 -8.93
N VAL A 218 -1.04 -18.19 -9.86
CA VAL A 218 -2.34 -18.27 -10.53
C VAL A 218 -2.92 -19.65 -10.29
N PHE A 219 -4.13 -19.68 -9.77
CA PHE A 219 -4.80 -20.91 -9.31
C PHE A 219 -6.15 -21.07 -10.00
N ASP A 220 -6.57 -22.30 -10.16
CA ASP A 220 -7.93 -22.62 -10.54
C ASP A 220 -8.88 -22.31 -9.37
N LEU A 221 -9.93 -21.54 -9.62
CA LEU A 221 -10.85 -21.07 -8.58
C LEU A 221 -11.60 -22.21 -7.88
N ASP A 222 -11.94 -23.27 -8.61
CA ASP A 222 -12.74 -24.38 -8.07
C ASP A 222 -11.95 -25.35 -7.22
N SER A 223 -10.73 -25.65 -7.66
CA SER A 223 -9.91 -26.70 -7.04
C SER A 223 -8.75 -26.18 -6.20
N GLY A 224 -8.37 -24.90 -6.37
CA GLY A 224 -7.16 -24.34 -5.78
C GLY A 224 -5.86 -24.87 -6.40
N PHE A 225 -5.97 -25.63 -7.51
CA PHE A 225 -4.79 -26.19 -8.16
C PHE A 225 -3.94 -25.07 -8.80
N PRO A 226 -2.63 -25.00 -8.52
CA PRO A 226 -1.76 -24.00 -9.12
C PRO A 226 -1.60 -24.26 -10.62
N LYS A 227 -1.99 -23.30 -11.45
CA LYS A 227 -1.86 -23.37 -12.90
C LYS A 227 -0.46 -22.96 -13.37
N TRP A 228 0.08 -21.92 -12.76
CA TRP A 228 1.45 -21.47 -12.95
C TRP A 228 1.81 -20.42 -11.88
N ASP A 229 3.09 -20.12 -11.76
CA ASP A 229 3.60 -19.05 -10.91
C ASP A 229 4.78 -18.33 -11.60
N GLY A 230 5.06 -17.08 -11.19
CA GLY A 230 6.14 -16.27 -11.74
C GLY A 230 6.82 -15.43 -10.68
N ALA A 231 8.11 -15.14 -10.85
CA ALA A 231 8.82 -14.21 -9.99
C ALA A 231 8.49 -12.77 -10.42
N ILE A 232 7.96 -11.97 -9.49
CA ILE A 232 7.82 -10.52 -9.65
C ILE A 232 9.21 -9.90 -9.47
N SER A 233 9.92 -10.33 -8.42
CA SER A 233 11.30 -9.96 -8.14
C SER A 233 12.05 -11.18 -7.65
N TYR A 234 13.35 -11.16 -7.80
CA TYR A 234 14.22 -12.18 -7.21
C TYR A 234 14.79 -11.64 -5.91
N VAL A 235 14.73 -12.45 -4.86
CA VAL A 235 15.39 -12.15 -3.60
C VAL A 235 16.88 -11.98 -3.87
N GLY A 236 17.37 -10.77 -3.74
CA GLY A 236 18.77 -10.40 -3.92
C GLY A 236 19.23 -9.61 -2.69
N GLY A 237 20.46 -9.78 -2.28
CA GLY A 237 21.04 -9.06 -1.15
C GLY A 237 21.97 -9.96 -0.34
N SER A 238 22.93 -9.33 0.34
CA SER A 238 23.92 -10.01 1.20
C SER A 238 23.46 -10.10 2.66
N SER A 239 22.40 -9.39 3.02
CA SER A 239 21.78 -9.39 4.36
C SER A 239 20.31 -9.77 4.31
N GLU A 240 19.74 -10.23 5.44
CA GLU A 240 18.31 -10.54 5.53
C GLU A 240 17.43 -9.31 5.31
N LEU A 241 17.90 -8.10 5.66
CA LEU A 241 17.19 -6.85 5.42
C LEU A 241 17.18 -6.44 3.94
N GLU A 242 18.30 -6.63 3.23
CA GLU A 242 18.39 -6.37 1.79
C GLU A 242 17.60 -7.41 0.96
N SER A 243 17.30 -8.55 1.55
CA SER A 243 16.51 -9.62 0.92
C SER A 243 15.02 -9.54 1.22
N LEU A 244 14.57 -8.52 1.98
CA LEU A 244 13.15 -8.27 2.23
C LEU A 244 12.46 -7.82 0.94
N ILE A 245 11.68 -8.71 0.37
CA ILE A 245 10.73 -8.39 -0.69
C ILE A 245 9.35 -8.58 -0.10
N ASP A 246 8.50 -7.56 -0.19
CA ASP A 246 7.13 -7.66 0.27
C ASP A 246 6.14 -7.39 -0.86
N SER A 247 5.04 -8.12 -0.86
CA SER A 247 4.00 -8.03 -1.87
C SER A 247 2.72 -7.46 -1.29
N ASP A 248 2.78 -6.19 -0.86
CA ASP A 248 1.59 -5.42 -0.45
C ASP A 248 0.70 -5.06 -1.63
N SER A 249 1.28 -4.97 -2.81
CA SER A 249 0.60 -4.63 -4.05
C SER A 249 -0.25 -5.78 -4.58
N SER A 250 -1.55 -5.55 -4.73
CA SER A 250 -2.42 -6.48 -5.46
C SER A 250 -2.09 -6.44 -6.96
N PRO A 251 -2.10 -7.58 -7.66
CA PRO A 251 -1.84 -7.60 -9.09
C PRO A 251 -2.98 -6.93 -9.86
N VAL A 252 -2.62 -6.18 -10.91
CA VAL A 252 -3.58 -5.64 -11.88
C VAL A 252 -3.59 -6.52 -13.10
N ILE A 253 -4.76 -6.92 -13.55
CA ILE A 253 -4.93 -7.87 -14.65
C ILE A 253 -5.79 -7.23 -15.72
N ASP A 254 -5.30 -7.23 -16.96
CA ASP A 254 -6.09 -6.93 -18.14
C ASP A 254 -6.34 -8.20 -18.98
N ASP A 255 -6.83 -8.05 -20.20
CA ASP A 255 -7.13 -9.18 -21.07
C ASP A 255 -5.91 -10.03 -21.41
N ALA A 256 -4.73 -9.41 -21.60
CA ALA A 256 -3.52 -10.03 -22.09
C ALA A 256 -2.42 -10.18 -21.02
N TYR A 257 -2.35 -9.25 -20.07
CA TYR A 257 -1.22 -9.11 -19.16
C TYR A 257 -1.60 -9.07 -17.69
N ILE A 258 -0.62 -9.36 -16.85
CA ILE A 258 -0.65 -9.16 -15.41
C ILE A 258 0.47 -8.19 -15.07
N TYR A 259 0.13 -7.14 -14.33
CA TYR A 259 1.05 -6.12 -13.84
C TYR A 259 1.20 -6.32 -12.33
N ALA A 260 2.40 -6.63 -11.88
CA ALA A 260 2.68 -6.84 -10.47
C ALA A 260 3.90 -6.03 -10.04
N ALA A 261 3.79 -5.35 -8.92
CA ALA A 261 4.87 -4.61 -8.29
C ALA A 261 5.07 -5.09 -6.86
N ASN A 262 6.24 -4.87 -6.27
CA ASN A 262 6.49 -5.12 -4.86
C ASN A 262 7.50 -4.14 -4.25
N PHE A 263 7.50 -4.11 -2.93
CA PHE A 263 8.45 -3.34 -2.15
C PHE A 263 9.87 -3.86 -2.36
N GLN A 264 10.85 -2.97 -2.48
CA GLN A 264 12.26 -3.27 -2.74
C GLN A 264 12.49 -4.22 -3.95
N GLY A 265 11.64 -4.11 -4.95
CA GLY A 265 11.66 -5.04 -6.06
C GLY A 265 11.47 -4.39 -7.42
N ASN A 266 10.56 -4.94 -8.18
CA ASN A 266 10.34 -4.57 -9.57
C ASN A 266 8.86 -4.39 -9.89
N LEU A 267 8.58 -3.61 -10.95
CA LEU A 267 7.37 -3.79 -11.73
C LEU A 267 7.65 -4.87 -12.79
N THR A 268 6.88 -5.96 -12.75
CA THR A 268 6.98 -7.04 -13.70
C THR A 268 5.67 -7.24 -14.45
N ILE A 269 5.75 -7.38 -15.75
CA ILE A 269 4.61 -7.65 -16.63
C ILE A 269 4.70 -9.09 -17.11
N PHE A 270 3.64 -9.86 -16.87
CA PHE A 270 3.53 -11.25 -17.33
C PHE A 270 2.51 -11.33 -18.47
N ASP A 271 2.85 -12.10 -19.49
CA ASP A 271 1.92 -12.48 -20.55
C ASP A 271 1.09 -13.69 -20.08
N LYS A 272 -0.23 -13.53 -20.04
CA LYS A 272 -1.15 -14.57 -19.56
C LYS A 272 -1.14 -15.83 -20.42
N ALA A 273 -1.02 -15.67 -21.74
CA ALA A 273 -0.99 -16.80 -22.67
C ALA A 273 0.33 -17.56 -22.64
N GLN A 274 1.45 -16.82 -22.55
CA GLN A 274 2.79 -17.42 -22.47
C GLN A 274 3.15 -17.88 -21.05
N LYS A 275 2.42 -17.44 -20.02
CA LYS A 275 2.64 -17.78 -18.60
C LYS A 275 4.06 -17.45 -18.13
N ARG A 276 4.59 -16.32 -18.54
CA ARG A 276 5.94 -15.87 -18.20
C ARG A 276 6.05 -14.35 -18.18
N ALA A 277 7.06 -13.86 -17.46
CA ALA A 277 7.44 -12.45 -17.53
C ALA A 277 7.91 -12.09 -18.94
N VAL A 278 7.42 -10.97 -19.46
CA VAL A 278 7.79 -10.42 -20.78
C VAL A 278 8.52 -9.10 -20.65
N TRP A 279 8.41 -8.44 -19.51
CA TRP A 279 9.11 -7.21 -19.23
C TRP A 279 9.24 -6.96 -17.73
N GLN A 280 10.29 -6.27 -17.34
CA GLN A 280 10.59 -5.92 -15.96
C GLN A 280 11.35 -4.60 -15.89
N SER A 281 11.06 -3.79 -14.87
CA SER A 281 11.80 -2.58 -14.52
C SER A 281 11.95 -2.49 -13.02
N GLU A 282 13.10 -2.05 -12.57
CA GLU A 282 13.31 -1.71 -11.15
C GLU A 282 12.34 -0.63 -10.72
N ALA A 283 11.58 -0.91 -9.68
CA ALA A 283 10.61 0.00 -9.08
C ALA A 283 10.16 -0.57 -7.72
N SER A 284 10.06 0.27 -6.72
CA SER A 284 9.63 -0.11 -5.38
C SER A 284 8.28 0.53 -5.08
N SER A 285 7.24 -0.27 -4.90
CA SER A 285 5.89 0.24 -4.62
C SER A 285 5.12 -0.66 -3.67
N PHE A 286 4.37 -0.05 -2.74
CA PHE A 286 3.38 -0.73 -1.92
C PHE A 286 2.03 -0.83 -2.62
N TYR A 287 1.82 -0.08 -3.68
CA TYR A 287 0.52 0.06 -4.36
C TYR A 287 0.48 -0.66 -5.69
N ALA A 288 -0.73 -1.08 -6.05
CA ALA A 288 -1.00 -1.63 -7.37
C ALA A 288 -0.69 -0.62 -8.48
N PRO A 289 -0.10 -1.04 -9.61
CA PRO A 289 0.08 -0.18 -10.77
C PRO A 289 -1.26 0.35 -11.28
N LEU A 290 -1.34 1.65 -11.59
CA LEU A 290 -2.53 2.24 -12.20
C LEU A 290 -2.40 2.23 -13.73
N LEU A 291 -3.39 1.64 -14.41
CA LEU A 291 -3.50 1.70 -15.85
C LEU A 291 -4.41 2.88 -16.25
N VAL A 292 -3.85 3.91 -16.91
CA VAL A 292 -4.62 5.09 -17.30
C VAL A 292 -4.14 5.67 -18.61
N LYS A 293 -5.03 5.91 -19.56
CA LYS A 293 -4.74 6.56 -20.87
C LYS A 293 -3.52 5.99 -21.60
N GLY A 294 -3.33 4.68 -21.56
CA GLY A 294 -2.21 3.99 -22.21
C GLY A 294 -0.88 4.10 -21.47
N LEU A 295 -0.92 4.49 -20.20
CA LEU A 295 0.21 4.51 -19.29
C LEU A 295 0.03 3.49 -18.19
N ILE A 296 1.15 2.99 -17.70
CA ILE A 296 1.32 2.30 -16.42
C ILE A 296 1.93 3.32 -15.47
N VAL A 297 1.25 3.62 -14.38
CA VAL A 297 1.67 4.61 -13.39
C VAL A 297 1.95 3.91 -12.07
N LEU A 298 3.12 4.16 -11.50
CA LEU A 298 3.52 3.72 -10.17
C LEU A 298 3.72 4.92 -9.26
N VAL A 299 3.26 4.79 -8.03
CA VAL A 299 3.69 5.62 -6.90
C VAL A 299 4.74 4.81 -6.17
N GLU A 300 5.98 5.28 -6.18
CA GLU A 300 7.08 4.62 -5.50
C GLU A 300 7.04 4.86 -3.98
N THR A 301 7.77 4.06 -3.22
CA THR A 301 7.79 4.11 -1.75
C THR A 301 8.21 5.46 -1.18
N ASN A 302 9.02 6.21 -1.90
CA ASN A 302 9.41 7.60 -1.56
C ASN A 302 8.40 8.65 -2.05
N SER A 303 7.20 8.22 -2.52
CA SER A 303 6.16 9.11 -3.07
C SER A 303 6.53 9.80 -4.39
N SER A 304 7.54 9.33 -5.11
CA SER A 304 7.77 9.74 -6.50
C SER A 304 6.86 8.96 -7.45
N PHE A 305 6.67 9.48 -8.65
CA PHE A 305 5.98 8.78 -9.73
C PHE A 305 6.97 8.27 -10.76
N LYS A 306 6.75 7.03 -11.18
CA LYS A 306 7.42 6.42 -12.33
C LYS A 306 6.37 5.92 -13.31
N THR A 307 6.49 6.28 -14.57
CA THR A 307 5.46 5.97 -15.56
C THR A 307 6.04 5.37 -16.83
N PHE A 308 5.31 4.45 -17.42
CA PHE A 308 5.69 3.76 -18.64
C PHE A 308 4.54 3.78 -19.64
N PHE A 309 4.85 3.82 -20.92
CA PHE A 309 3.85 3.56 -21.95
C PHE A 309 3.42 2.09 -21.90
N ASN A 310 2.13 1.81 -21.84
CA ASN A 310 1.62 0.44 -21.84
C ASN A 310 1.95 -0.30 -23.16
N LYS A 311 2.06 0.44 -24.28
CA LYS A 311 2.57 -0.07 -25.54
C LYS A 311 4.01 0.36 -25.73
N GLY A 312 4.91 -0.61 -25.87
CA GLY A 312 6.34 -0.37 -26.07
C GLY A 312 7.14 -0.31 -24.77
N LEU A 313 6.50 -0.15 -23.60
CA LEU A 313 7.10 -0.30 -22.27
C LEU A 313 8.31 0.60 -22.00
N GLN A 314 8.38 1.73 -22.71
CA GLN A 314 9.38 2.77 -22.47
C GLN A 314 8.90 3.69 -21.37
N GLU A 315 9.83 4.23 -20.60
CA GLU A 315 9.55 5.25 -19.61
C GLU A 315 8.96 6.49 -20.30
N SER A 316 7.88 7.03 -19.71
CA SER A 316 7.19 8.21 -20.24
C SER A 316 7.64 9.47 -19.51
N TRP A 317 7.31 9.59 -18.26
CA TRP A 317 7.75 10.67 -17.38
C TRP A 317 7.88 10.16 -15.95
N SER A 318 8.69 10.84 -15.17
CA SER A 318 8.85 10.67 -13.72
C SER A 318 8.56 12.00 -13.02
N LEU A 319 8.12 11.94 -11.77
CA LEU A 319 7.78 13.13 -10.99
C LEU A 319 8.18 12.91 -9.52
N ASP A 320 9.04 13.78 -9.02
CA ASP A 320 9.53 13.78 -7.64
C ASP A 320 8.97 14.92 -6.77
N GLU A 321 8.01 15.68 -7.31
CA GLU A 321 7.40 16.83 -6.62
C GLU A 321 6.79 16.47 -5.27
N TYR A 322 6.33 15.22 -5.12
CA TYR A 322 5.67 14.72 -3.92
C TYR A 322 6.56 13.84 -3.05
N GLN A 323 7.88 13.85 -3.27
CA GLN A 323 8.80 13.00 -2.52
C GLN A 323 8.62 13.14 -1.00
N ASN A 324 8.56 12.01 -0.31
CA ASN A 324 8.37 11.85 1.15
C ASN A 324 7.04 12.43 1.68
N ARG A 325 6.02 12.53 0.82
CA ARG A 325 4.70 13.01 1.24
C ARG A 325 3.69 11.89 1.57
N ASP A 326 4.14 10.66 1.72
CA ASP A 326 3.32 9.48 2.06
C ASP A 326 2.04 9.43 1.20
N LEU A 327 2.24 9.40 -0.13
CA LEU A 327 1.12 9.38 -1.06
C LEU A 327 0.31 8.09 -0.91
N SER A 328 -1.01 8.22 -1.02
CA SER A 328 -1.93 7.07 -1.11
C SER A 328 -1.78 6.30 -2.42
N ASN A 329 -2.50 5.17 -2.53
CA ASN A 329 -2.67 4.48 -3.81
C ASN A 329 -3.21 5.44 -4.88
N PRO A 330 -2.67 5.37 -6.13
CA PRO A 330 -3.18 6.18 -7.23
C PRO A 330 -4.48 5.58 -7.77
N VAL A 331 -5.45 6.45 -8.12
CA VAL A 331 -6.64 6.04 -8.84
C VAL A 331 -6.86 6.93 -10.07
N SER A 332 -7.62 6.44 -11.05
CA SER A 332 -8.02 7.25 -12.20
C SER A 332 -9.45 7.76 -12.00
N PHE A 333 -9.64 9.08 -12.11
CA PHE A 333 -10.96 9.69 -12.09
C PHE A 333 -11.02 10.89 -13.05
N GLY A 334 -12.10 10.99 -13.85
CA GLY A 334 -12.22 12.04 -14.87
C GLY A 334 -11.11 12.02 -15.93
N GLY A 335 -10.36 10.92 -16.03
CA GLY A 335 -9.19 10.79 -16.91
C GLY A 335 -7.92 11.41 -16.36
N TYR A 336 -7.89 11.77 -15.09
CA TYR A 336 -6.73 12.24 -14.33
C TYR A 336 -6.22 11.15 -13.38
N ILE A 337 -4.98 11.30 -12.90
CA ILE A 337 -4.45 10.53 -11.79
C ILE A 337 -4.81 11.30 -10.51
N VAL A 338 -5.36 10.61 -9.53
CA VAL A 338 -5.73 11.16 -8.23
C VAL A 338 -4.93 10.46 -7.16
N VAL A 339 -4.29 11.22 -6.26
CA VAL A 339 -3.59 10.72 -5.07
C VAL A 339 -3.91 11.60 -3.87
N GLY A 340 -3.85 11.03 -2.69
CA GLY A 340 -3.90 11.75 -1.42
C GLY A 340 -2.51 11.86 -0.80
N ASP A 341 -2.30 12.78 0.14
CA ASP A 341 -1.02 12.95 0.83
C ASP A 341 -1.15 12.99 2.37
N LEU A 342 -0.01 13.04 3.04
CA LEU A 342 0.11 13.04 4.50
C LEU A 342 -0.53 14.25 5.20
N ASP A 343 -0.67 15.38 4.49
CA ASP A 343 -1.27 16.60 5.03
C ASP A 343 -2.79 16.68 4.78
N GLY A 344 -3.38 15.63 4.19
CA GLY A 344 -4.80 15.54 3.88
C GLY A 344 -5.22 16.26 2.61
N TYR A 345 -4.28 16.48 1.69
CA TYR A 345 -4.60 16.98 0.36
C TYR A 345 -4.94 15.86 -0.60
N ILE A 346 -5.85 16.14 -1.51
CA ILE A 346 -6.07 15.39 -2.75
C ILE A 346 -5.44 16.18 -3.91
N HIS A 347 -4.66 15.50 -4.72
CA HIS A 347 -4.00 16.05 -5.91
C HIS A 347 -4.55 15.43 -7.17
N LEU A 348 -4.83 16.28 -8.17
CA LEU A 348 -5.18 15.87 -9.54
C LEU A 348 -3.96 16.09 -10.44
N ILE A 349 -3.52 15.04 -11.10
CA ILE A 349 -2.34 15.04 -11.95
C ILE A 349 -2.75 14.67 -13.38
N ASN A 350 -2.29 15.46 -14.34
CA ASN A 350 -2.49 15.15 -15.76
C ASN A 350 -1.63 13.96 -16.16
N PRO A 351 -2.20 12.82 -16.58
CA PRO A 351 -1.44 11.62 -16.92
C PRO A 351 -0.49 11.80 -18.12
N LEU A 352 -0.74 12.78 -18.98
CA LEU A 352 0.08 12.96 -20.19
C LEU A 352 1.46 13.60 -19.91
N ASN A 353 1.61 14.36 -18.82
CA ASN A 353 2.82 15.13 -18.56
C ASN A 353 3.18 15.29 -17.08
N GLY A 354 2.47 14.61 -16.16
CA GLY A 354 2.73 14.69 -14.73
C GLY A 354 2.40 16.03 -14.05
N GLN A 355 1.80 17.00 -14.75
CA GLN A 355 1.50 18.30 -14.16
C GLN A 355 0.33 18.23 -13.18
N THR A 356 0.49 18.85 -12.00
CA THR A 356 -0.60 19.10 -11.07
C THR A 356 -1.57 20.10 -11.68
N ILE A 357 -2.86 19.75 -11.73
CA ILE A 357 -3.93 20.56 -12.32
C ILE A 357 -5.03 20.94 -11.34
N GLY A 358 -5.09 20.27 -10.20
CA GLY A 358 -6.03 20.56 -9.13
C GLY A 358 -5.49 20.05 -7.79
N ARG A 359 -5.86 20.73 -6.71
CA ARG A 359 -5.49 20.35 -5.35
C ARG A 359 -6.50 20.84 -4.35
N LYS A 360 -6.89 19.97 -3.41
CA LYS A 360 -7.80 20.39 -2.32
C LYS A 360 -7.43 19.71 -1.02
N LYS A 361 -7.33 20.49 0.05
CA LYS A 361 -7.24 19.94 1.41
C LYS A 361 -8.62 19.51 1.87
N ILE A 362 -8.79 18.23 2.19
CA ILE A 362 -10.06 17.66 2.62
C ILE A 362 -10.04 17.21 4.09
N SER A 363 -8.85 16.91 4.62
CA SER A 363 -8.66 16.41 5.98
C SER A 363 -7.50 17.13 6.70
N LYS A 364 -7.39 16.92 8.00
CA LYS A 364 -6.22 17.26 8.84
C LYS A 364 -5.29 16.06 9.00
N HIS A 365 -5.72 14.88 8.55
CA HIS A 365 -5.04 13.61 8.67
C HIS A 365 -4.61 13.12 7.31
N ALA A 366 -3.59 12.26 7.27
CA ALA A 366 -3.11 11.64 6.04
C ALA A 366 -4.23 10.90 5.31
N ILE A 367 -4.27 11.03 3.99
CA ILE A 367 -5.17 10.24 3.14
C ILE A 367 -4.51 8.88 2.90
N LYS A 368 -5.15 7.82 3.32
CA LYS A 368 -4.58 6.46 3.24
C LYS A 368 -5.05 5.67 2.03
N THR A 369 -6.30 5.87 1.61
CA THR A 369 -6.90 5.06 0.55
C THR A 369 -7.78 5.89 -0.34
N LEU A 370 -7.70 5.62 -1.64
CA LEU A 370 -8.60 6.16 -2.65
C LEU A 370 -9.25 5.03 -3.44
N ILE A 371 -10.53 5.19 -3.77
CA ILE A 371 -11.24 4.32 -4.70
C ILE A 371 -12.05 5.17 -5.68
N SER A 372 -11.90 4.86 -6.97
CA SER A 372 -12.66 5.52 -8.04
C SER A 372 -13.92 4.73 -8.40
N ARG A 373 -15.03 5.43 -8.58
CA ARG A 373 -16.30 4.90 -9.11
C ARG A 373 -16.90 5.91 -10.09
N SER A 374 -17.75 5.44 -10.97
CA SER A 374 -18.26 6.15 -12.16
C SER A 374 -18.42 7.68 -12.04
N LYS A 375 -19.17 8.16 -11.04
CA LYS A 375 -19.47 9.59 -10.86
C LYS A 375 -18.67 10.27 -9.76
N ASN A 376 -18.16 9.49 -8.80
CA ASN A 376 -17.46 9.96 -7.62
C ASN A 376 -16.20 9.12 -7.39
N PHE A 377 -15.25 9.69 -6.70
CA PHE A 377 -14.20 8.90 -6.05
C PHE A 377 -14.31 9.10 -4.53
N TYR A 378 -13.75 8.16 -3.82
CA TYR A 378 -13.85 8.11 -2.35
C TYR A 378 -12.46 8.12 -1.76
N ALA A 379 -12.32 8.83 -0.65
CA ALA A 379 -11.08 8.92 0.11
C ALA A 379 -11.32 8.47 1.56
N VAL A 380 -10.38 7.76 2.14
CA VAL A 380 -10.35 7.43 3.55
C VAL A 380 -9.11 8.05 4.15
N ASP A 381 -9.27 8.81 5.23
CA ASP A 381 -8.15 9.34 5.98
C ASP A 381 -7.73 8.42 7.14
N GLU A 382 -6.60 8.71 7.76
CA GLU A 382 -6.02 7.94 8.86
C GLU A 382 -6.93 7.86 10.11
N SER A 383 -7.89 8.76 10.22
CA SER A 383 -8.90 8.79 11.30
C SER A 383 -10.22 8.13 10.90
N PHE A 384 -10.24 7.32 9.85
CA PHE A 384 -11.43 6.65 9.32
C PHE A 384 -12.58 7.60 8.94
N ASN A 385 -12.28 8.83 8.48
CA ASN A 385 -13.27 9.63 7.79
C ASN A 385 -13.35 9.20 6.32
N LEU A 386 -14.54 8.85 5.88
CA LEU A 386 -14.87 8.51 4.51
C LEU A 386 -15.46 9.72 3.80
N TYR A 387 -14.82 10.13 2.71
CA TYR A 387 -15.23 11.25 1.87
C TYR A 387 -15.71 10.75 0.52
N SER A 388 -16.78 11.33 0.00
CA SER A 388 -17.18 11.24 -1.41
C SER A 388 -16.83 12.53 -2.11
N LEU A 389 -16.11 12.44 -3.22
CA LEU A 389 -15.59 13.61 -3.96
C LEU A 389 -15.93 13.52 -5.45
N SER A 390 -15.96 14.69 -6.08
CA SER A 390 -16.13 14.87 -7.54
C SER A 390 -15.24 16.01 -8.04
N ILE A 391 -15.04 16.05 -9.35
CA ILE A 391 -14.37 17.12 -10.09
C ILE A 391 -15.45 17.99 -10.72
#